data_d70259d68b3a87dd1bf085eff5d7127b
#
_entry.id   d70259d68b3a87dd1bf085eff5d7127b
#
_cell.length_a   1.000
_cell.length_b   1.000
_cell.length_c   1.000
_cell.angle_alpha   90.00
_cell.angle_beta   90.00
_cell.angle_gamma   90.00
#
_symmetry.space_group_name_H-M   'P 1'
#
loop_
_entity.id
_entity.type
_entity.pdbx_description
1 polymer ?
#
loop_
_entity_poly.entity_id
_entity_poly.type
_entity_poly.pdbx_seq_one_letter_code
_entity_poly.pdbx_strand_id
1 'polypeptide(L)'
;MIATAEQQFKCRFRNLHFSAPVKLQPQFIEMFSDILPDYRIEAEDALDEGLAVLYNTLADQMERGTFADGEEYQALVIDCGGGTTDLSSCRFRIEDGRIAYKLDIHTTYENGDTNFGGNNLTYRIMQFMKIVFAGYYAAETRLPDTDIDALIGIPSGDLYRHVDEFGVDAVYAGLEERYREAEAILPTAFKQYEHATRDEYQRVLSNFHLLWSAAENMKKGIFLTHRHPAQPLRIRAGIFI
;
A
#
# COMPACT_ATOMS: atom_id res chain seq x y z
N MET A 1 -17.28 6.63 14.52
CA MET A 1 -17.62 5.51 13.63
C MET A 1 -18.47 4.45 14.35
N ILE A 2 -17.99 3.77 15.41
CA ILE A 2 -18.75 2.71 16.13
C ILE A 2 -20.09 3.25 16.67
N ALA A 3 -20.07 4.35 17.43
CA ALA A 3 -21.31 4.96 17.97
C ALA A 3 -22.32 5.34 16.87
N THR A 4 -21.85 5.79 15.71
CA THR A 4 -22.72 6.10 14.57
C THR A 4 -23.37 4.84 14.01
N ALA A 5 -22.60 3.74 13.90
CA ALA A 5 -23.14 2.46 13.47
C ALA A 5 -24.15 1.89 14.49
N GLU A 6 -23.84 1.93 15.79
CA GLU A 6 -24.77 1.52 16.84
C GLU A 6 -26.11 2.29 16.77
N GLN A 7 -26.02 3.60 16.52
CA GLN A 7 -27.21 4.44 16.35
C GLN A 7 -28.00 4.06 15.10
N GLN A 8 -27.30 3.82 13.98
CA GLN A 8 -27.93 3.46 12.71
C GLN A 8 -28.62 2.09 12.79
N PHE A 9 -27.96 1.10 13.37
CA PHE A 9 -28.46 -0.26 13.50
C PHE A 9 -29.33 -0.47 14.74
N LYS A 10 -29.47 0.56 15.61
CA LYS A 10 -30.22 0.50 16.88
C LYS A 10 -29.81 -0.67 17.77
N CYS A 11 -28.53 -0.93 17.85
CA CYS A 11 -27.94 -2.02 18.64
C CYS A 11 -26.73 -1.52 19.42
N ARG A 12 -26.19 -2.38 20.28
CA ARG A 12 -24.90 -2.19 20.93
C ARG A 12 -23.97 -3.32 20.50
N PHE A 13 -22.81 -2.95 19.95
CA PHE A 13 -21.77 -3.92 19.67
C PHE A 13 -21.07 -4.33 20.98
N ARG A 14 -20.71 -5.59 21.08
CA ARG A 14 -19.91 -6.12 22.19
C ARG A 14 -18.57 -6.62 21.70
N ASN A 15 -18.57 -7.28 20.54
CA ASN A 15 -17.42 -7.86 19.90
C ASN A 15 -17.13 -7.08 18.63
N LEU A 16 -15.85 -6.83 18.37
CA LEU A 16 -15.37 -6.18 17.17
C LEU A 16 -14.34 -7.08 16.49
N HIS A 17 -14.47 -7.22 15.17
CA HIS A 17 -13.49 -7.86 14.31
C HIS A 17 -12.83 -6.80 13.46
N PHE A 18 -11.54 -6.86 13.33
CA PHE A 18 -10.75 -5.96 12.50
C PHE A 18 -9.99 -6.75 11.44
N SER A 19 -10.00 -6.28 10.21
CA SER A 19 -9.00 -6.68 9.23
C SER A 19 -7.69 -5.94 9.49
N ALA A 20 -6.59 -6.61 9.29
CA ALA A 20 -5.26 -6.03 9.43
C ALA A 20 -4.28 -6.72 8.49
N PRO A 21 -3.19 -6.02 8.06
CA PRO A 21 -2.11 -6.64 7.32
C PRO A 21 -1.54 -7.84 8.07
N VAL A 22 -1.28 -8.94 7.34
CA VAL A 22 -0.89 -10.25 7.92
C VAL A 22 0.20 -10.12 8.99
N LYS A 23 1.30 -9.43 8.66
CA LYS A 23 2.45 -9.29 9.59
C LYS A 23 2.22 -8.34 10.76
N LEU A 24 1.23 -7.44 10.67
CA LEU A 24 0.95 -6.44 11.69
C LEU A 24 -0.27 -6.78 12.54
N GLN A 25 -0.94 -7.89 12.24
CA GLN A 25 -2.18 -8.30 12.91
C GLN A 25 -2.08 -8.31 14.45
N PRO A 26 -1.04 -8.92 15.09
CA PRO A 26 -0.94 -8.90 16.54
C PRO A 26 -0.85 -7.49 17.14
N GLN A 27 -0.07 -6.60 16.51
CA GLN A 27 0.08 -5.22 16.95
C GLN A 27 -1.22 -4.41 16.81
N PHE A 28 -1.99 -4.66 15.74
CA PHE A 28 -3.29 -4.03 15.55
C PHE A 28 -4.32 -4.49 16.58
N ILE A 29 -4.33 -5.78 16.92
CA ILE A 29 -5.24 -6.32 17.95
C ILE A 29 -4.90 -5.72 19.32
N GLU A 30 -3.64 -5.65 19.69
CA GLU A 30 -3.18 -5.03 20.93
C GLU A 30 -3.58 -3.55 20.96
N MET A 31 -3.27 -2.79 19.92
CA MET A 31 -3.59 -1.37 19.80
C MET A 31 -5.11 -1.11 19.92
N PHE A 32 -5.94 -1.89 19.21
CA PHE A 32 -7.39 -1.72 19.29
C PHE A 32 -7.97 -2.13 20.64
N SER A 33 -7.39 -3.12 21.30
CA SER A 33 -7.78 -3.52 22.66
C SER A 33 -7.51 -2.39 23.67
N ASP A 34 -6.40 -1.69 23.51
CA ASP A 34 -6.04 -0.55 24.37
C ASP A 34 -6.92 0.68 24.11
N ILE A 35 -7.22 0.97 22.84
CA ILE A 35 -7.99 2.16 22.45
C ILE A 35 -9.50 1.97 22.71
N LEU A 36 -9.99 0.74 22.66
CA LEU A 36 -11.40 0.38 22.75
C LEU A 36 -11.68 -0.59 23.91
N PRO A 37 -11.38 -0.21 25.17
CA PRO A 37 -11.47 -1.11 26.33
C PRO A 37 -12.89 -1.59 26.66
N ASP A 38 -13.92 -0.90 26.15
CA ASP A 38 -15.33 -1.25 26.34
C ASP A 38 -15.82 -2.35 25.39
N TYR A 39 -14.99 -2.75 24.43
CA TYR A 39 -15.32 -3.75 23.42
C TYR A 39 -14.36 -4.95 23.52
N ARG A 40 -14.89 -6.13 23.25
CA ARG A 40 -14.05 -7.31 23.06
C ARG A 40 -13.51 -7.32 21.63
N ILE A 41 -12.20 -7.29 21.49
CA ILE A 41 -11.54 -7.44 20.20
C ILE A 41 -11.30 -8.93 19.97
N GLU A 42 -11.87 -9.47 18.89
CA GLU A 42 -11.72 -10.88 18.53
C GLU A 42 -10.39 -11.07 17.81
N ALA A 43 -9.52 -11.88 18.41
CA ALA A 43 -8.17 -12.15 17.92
C ALA A 43 -8.09 -13.45 17.11
N GLU A 44 -8.87 -14.48 17.49
CA GLU A 44 -8.77 -15.81 16.90
C GLU A 44 -9.34 -15.86 15.46
N ASP A 45 -10.36 -15.03 15.19
CA ASP A 45 -11.02 -14.94 13.88
C ASP A 45 -10.71 -13.60 13.19
N ALA A 46 -9.55 -13.02 13.46
CA ALA A 46 -9.14 -11.79 12.79
C ALA A 46 -8.93 -12.06 11.28
N LEU A 47 -9.69 -11.34 10.48
CA LEU A 47 -9.67 -11.49 9.03
C LEU A 47 -8.46 -10.74 8.45
N ASP A 48 -7.62 -11.42 7.69
CA ASP A 48 -6.59 -10.77 6.92
C ASP A 48 -7.21 -9.96 5.75
N GLU A 49 -6.54 -8.88 5.33
CA GLU A 49 -7.06 -7.97 4.29
C GLU A 49 -7.21 -8.67 2.94
N GLY A 50 -6.30 -9.58 2.59
CA GLY A 50 -6.37 -10.35 1.35
C GLY A 50 -7.57 -11.30 1.34
N LEU A 51 -7.83 -12.01 2.44
CA LEU A 51 -9.02 -12.84 2.58
C LEU A 51 -10.30 -12.00 2.50
N ALA A 52 -10.34 -10.81 3.08
CA ALA A 52 -11.49 -9.93 2.99
C ALA A 52 -11.84 -9.56 1.54
N VAL A 53 -10.82 -9.25 0.71
CA VAL A 53 -10.99 -9.00 -0.72
C VAL A 53 -11.52 -10.24 -1.45
N LEU A 54 -10.95 -11.42 -1.15
CA LEU A 54 -11.40 -12.67 -1.73
C LEU A 54 -12.87 -12.95 -1.38
N TYR A 55 -13.27 -12.83 -0.11
CA TYR A 55 -14.66 -13.00 0.33
C TYR A 55 -15.62 -12.09 -0.44
N ASN A 56 -15.29 -10.83 -0.61
CA ASN A 56 -16.14 -9.90 -1.35
C ASN A 56 -16.32 -10.32 -2.81
N THR A 57 -15.24 -10.77 -3.45
CA THR A 57 -15.26 -11.25 -4.84
C THR A 57 -16.09 -12.52 -4.98
N LEU A 58 -15.95 -13.47 -4.04
CA LEU A 58 -16.71 -14.71 -4.07
C LEU A 58 -18.20 -14.48 -3.77
N ALA A 59 -18.54 -13.54 -2.89
CA ALA A 59 -19.93 -13.13 -2.67
C ALA A 59 -20.59 -12.63 -3.95
N ASP A 60 -19.89 -11.76 -4.71
CA ASP A 60 -20.38 -11.28 -6.01
C ASP A 60 -20.53 -12.41 -7.04
N GLN A 61 -19.63 -13.40 -7.07
CA GLN A 61 -19.76 -14.57 -7.94
C GLN A 61 -20.93 -15.46 -7.55
N MET A 62 -21.19 -15.66 -6.25
CA MET A 62 -22.34 -16.40 -5.76
C MET A 62 -23.65 -15.70 -6.15
N GLU A 63 -23.73 -14.38 -5.97
CA GLU A 63 -24.91 -13.60 -6.37
C GLU A 63 -25.19 -13.68 -7.88
N ARG A 64 -24.14 -13.69 -8.70
CA ARG A 64 -24.24 -13.77 -10.15
C ARG A 64 -24.39 -15.20 -10.69
N GLY A 65 -24.18 -16.21 -9.85
CA GLY A 65 -24.18 -17.61 -10.29
C GLY A 65 -23.05 -17.93 -11.29
N THR A 66 -21.88 -17.30 -11.15
CA THR A 66 -20.76 -17.44 -12.09
C THR A 66 -19.66 -18.39 -11.59
N PHE A 67 -20.01 -19.38 -10.80
CA PHE A 67 -19.11 -20.42 -10.30
C PHE A 67 -19.58 -21.81 -10.76
N ALA A 68 -18.67 -22.79 -10.76
CA ALA A 68 -19.05 -24.19 -10.93
C ALA A 68 -19.23 -24.84 -9.55
N ASP A 69 -20.40 -25.47 -9.34
CA ASP A 69 -20.78 -26.08 -8.07
C ASP A 69 -19.80 -27.19 -7.67
N GLY A 70 -19.23 -27.07 -6.47
CA GLY A 70 -18.32 -28.04 -5.88
C GLY A 70 -16.92 -28.12 -6.49
N GLU A 71 -16.60 -27.33 -7.50
CA GLU A 71 -15.26 -27.27 -8.10
C GLU A 71 -14.28 -26.54 -7.19
N GLU A 72 -13.03 -27.04 -7.11
CA GLU A 72 -11.95 -26.39 -6.35
C GLU A 72 -11.17 -25.42 -7.24
N TYR A 73 -11.00 -24.21 -6.76
CA TYR A 73 -10.26 -23.14 -7.40
C TYR A 73 -9.07 -22.70 -6.56
N GLN A 74 -8.08 -22.07 -7.22
CA GLN A 74 -6.98 -21.39 -6.58
C GLN A 74 -7.04 -19.90 -6.87
N ALA A 75 -6.81 -19.09 -5.84
CA ALA A 75 -6.71 -17.64 -5.95
C ALA A 75 -5.37 -17.17 -5.38
N LEU A 76 -4.80 -16.15 -6.03
CA LEU A 76 -3.71 -15.35 -5.49
C LEU A 76 -4.24 -13.92 -5.35
N VAL A 77 -4.26 -13.42 -4.13
CA VAL A 77 -4.60 -12.04 -3.81
C VAL A 77 -3.30 -11.28 -3.59
N ILE A 78 -3.15 -10.15 -4.28
CA ILE A 78 -2.06 -9.19 -4.10
C ILE A 78 -2.72 -7.88 -3.70
N ASP A 79 -2.62 -7.53 -2.43
CA ASP A 79 -3.11 -6.26 -1.90
C ASP A 79 -1.94 -5.29 -1.73
N CYS A 80 -1.85 -4.30 -2.61
CA CYS A 80 -0.84 -3.25 -2.55
C CYS A 80 -1.48 -1.97 -2.03
N GLY A 81 -1.43 -1.78 -0.72
CA GLY A 81 -1.93 -0.61 -0.03
C GLY A 81 -1.02 0.62 -0.15
N GLY A 82 -1.24 1.60 0.72
CA GLY A 82 -0.42 2.81 0.80
C GLY A 82 0.98 2.56 1.35
N GLY A 83 1.09 1.73 2.39
CA GLY A 83 2.35 1.48 3.11
C GLY A 83 2.78 0.03 3.15
N THR A 84 1.89 -0.90 2.83
CA THR A 84 2.11 -2.35 2.88
C THR A 84 1.71 -3.01 1.58
N THR A 85 2.26 -4.18 1.31
CA THR A 85 1.81 -5.09 0.25
C THR A 85 1.66 -6.47 0.85
N ASP A 86 0.46 -7.03 0.77
CA ASP A 86 0.13 -8.34 1.28
C ASP A 86 -0.14 -9.32 0.13
N LEU A 87 0.29 -10.56 0.32
CA LEU A 87 0.15 -11.67 -0.62
C LEU A 87 -0.56 -12.82 0.10
N SER A 88 -1.70 -13.24 -0.41
CA SER A 88 -2.44 -14.39 0.13
C SER A 88 -2.78 -15.35 -1.00
N SER A 89 -2.36 -16.61 -0.87
CA SER A 89 -2.75 -17.67 -1.78
C SER A 89 -3.72 -18.60 -1.09
N CYS A 90 -4.86 -18.86 -1.71
CA CYS A 90 -5.94 -19.65 -1.15
C CYS A 90 -6.43 -20.69 -2.15
N ARG A 91 -6.93 -21.82 -1.62
CA ARG A 91 -7.84 -22.71 -2.34
C ARG A 91 -9.24 -22.47 -1.82
N PHE A 92 -10.21 -22.47 -2.72
CA PHE A 92 -11.59 -22.30 -2.30
C PHE A 92 -12.53 -23.18 -3.14
N ARG A 93 -13.70 -23.47 -2.55
CA ARG A 93 -14.80 -24.22 -3.18
C ARG A 93 -16.11 -23.57 -2.79
N ILE A 94 -17.01 -23.44 -3.74
CA ILE A 94 -18.39 -22.98 -3.52
C ILE A 94 -19.32 -24.17 -3.81
N GLU A 95 -20.19 -24.50 -2.86
CA GLU A 95 -21.20 -25.53 -2.99
C GLU A 95 -22.60 -24.92 -2.88
N ASP A 96 -23.49 -25.24 -3.82
CA ASP A 96 -24.89 -24.82 -3.77
C ASP A 96 -25.69 -25.78 -2.88
N GLY A 97 -25.95 -25.37 -1.64
CA GLY A 97 -26.73 -26.11 -0.66
C GLY A 97 -28.25 -25.97 -0.82
N ARG A 98 -28.77 -25.40 -1.90
CA ARG A 98 -30.19 -25.13 -2.19
C ARG A 98 -30.85 -24.06 -1.31
N ILE A 99 -30.44 -23.92 -0.08
CA ILE A 99 -30.94 -22.89 0.87
C ILE A 99 -29.91 -21.81 1.10
N ALA A 100 -28.64 -22.19 1.13
CA ALA A 100 -27.51 -21.29 1.30
C ALA A 100 -26.28 -21.87 0.60
N TYR A 101 -25.43 -21.01 0.11
CA TYR A 101 -24.13 -21.41 -0.40
C TYR A 101 -23.21 -21.78 0.77
N LYS A 102 -22.40 -22.82 0.56
CA LYS A 102 -21.31 -23.17 1.46
C LYS A 102 -20.01 -22.75 0.77
N LEU A 103 -19.24 -21.95 1.45
CA LEU A 103 -17.93 -21.49 0.98
C LEU A 103 -16.85 -22.07 1.90
N ASP A 104 -15.99 -22.90 1.35
CA ASP A 104 -14.79 -23.41 2.02
C ASP A 104 -13.57 -22.66 1.45
N ILE A 105 -12.79 -21.99 2.31
CA ILE A 105 -11.54 -21.32 1.94
C ILE A 105 -10.42 -21.87 2.81
N HIS A 106 -9.32 -22.26 2.15
CA HIS A 106 -8.10 -22.69 2.81
C HIS A 106 -6.92 -21.83 2.34
N THR A 107 -6.38 -21.05 3.24
CA THR A 107 -5.13 -20.31 2.98
C THR A 107 -3.98 -21.29 2.84
N THR A 108 -3.25 -21.21 1.74
CA THR A 108 -2.10 -22.06 1.44
C THR A 108 -0.77 -21.36 1.64
N TYR A 109 -0.77 -20.04 1.52
CA TYR A 109 0.41 -19.20 1.70
C TYR A 109 -0.01 -17.78 2.02
N GLU A 110 0.69 -17.18 2.97
CA GLU A 110 0.54 -15.77 3.35
C GLU A 110 1.93 -15.15 3.52
N ASN A 111 2.10 -13.94 3.01
CA ASN A 111 3.28 -13.13 3.23
C ASN A 111 2.91 -11.65 3.05
N GLY A 112 3.79 -10.75 3.48
CA GLY A 112 3.58 -9.33 3.30
C GLY A 112 4.89 -8.57 3.40
N ASP A 113 4.91 -7.38 2.81
CA ASP A 113 5.97 -6.40 3.00
C ASP A 113 5.37 -5.17 3.72
N THR A 114 5.85 -4.90 4.92
CA THR A 114 5.38 -3.79 5.76
C THR A 114 6.04 -2.45 5.41
N ASN A 115 6.98 -2.45 4.48
CA ASN A 115 7.75 -1.28 4.07
C ASN A 115 7.60 -0.94 2.59
N PHE A 116 6.73 -1.62 1.86
CA PHE A 116 6.50 -1.37 0.45
C PHE A 116 5.02 -1.19 0.15
N GLY A 117 4.70 -0.05 -0.47
CA GLY A 117 3.34 0.30 -0.90
C GLY A 117 3.35 1.56 -1.77
N GLY A 118 2.17 2.04 -2.12
CA GLY A 118 2.01 3.21 -2.99
C GLY A 118 2.67 4.49 -2.48
N ASN A 119 2.83 4.65 -1.16
CA ASN A 119 3.52 5.79 -0.55
C ASN A 119 5.03 5.77 -0.80
N ASN A 120 5.64 4.59 -0.91
CA ASN A 120 7.07 4.48 -1.25
C ASN A 120 7.32 5.04 -2.65
N LEU A 121 6.44 4.73 -3.61
CA LEU A 121 6.54 5.31 -4.95
C LEU A 121 6.34 6.83 -4.93
N THR A 122 5.33 7.32 -4.19
CA THR A 122 5.12 8.77 -4.01
C THR A 122 6.36 9.43 -3.40
N TYR A 123 6.97 8.80 -2.40
CA TYR A 123 8.19 9.31 -1.76
C TYR A 123 9.37 9.38 -2.74
N ARG A 124 9.59 8.36 -3.56
CA ARG A 124 10.65 8.37 -4.59
C ARG A 124 10.45 9.49 -5.62
N ILE A 125 9.22 9.70 -6.08
CA ILE A 125 8.88 10.81 -6.97
C ILE A 125 9.14 12.16 -6.27
N MET A 126 8.71 12.29 -5.02
CA MET A 126 8.95 13.51 -4.22
C MET A 126 10.45 13.81 -4.04
N GLN A 127 11.26 12.78 -3.78
CA GLN A 127 12.73 12.94 -3.67
C GLN A 127 13.30 13.50 -4.96
N PHE A 128 12.95 12.92 -6.10
CA PHE A 128 13.38 13.39 -7.40
C PHE A 128 12.95 14.85 -7.66
N MET A 129 11.68 15.17 -7.43
CA MET A 129 11.16 16.53 -7.57
C MET A 129 11.92 17.54 -6.70
N LYS A 130 12.19 17.19 -5.45
CA LYS A 130 12.96 18.04 -4.54
C LYS A 130 14.36 18.35 -5.07
N ILE A 131 15.07 17.34 -5.58
CA ILE A 131 16.41 17.50 -6.17
C ILE A 131 16.36 18.48 -7.35
N VAL A 132 15.40 18.30 -8.26
CA VAL A 132 15.21 19.15 -9.43
C VAL A 132 14.91 20.59 -9.01
N PHE A 133 13.99 20.80 -8.09
CA PHE A 133 13.64 22.14 -7.60
C PHE A 133 14.78 22.81 -6.84
N ALA A 134 15.48 22.07 -5.99
CA ALA A 134 16.64 22.59 -5.27
C ALA A 134 17.73 23.04 -6.26
N GLY A 135 18.01 22.26 -7.29
CA GLY A 135 18.92 22.63 -8.36
C GLY A 135 18.46 23.88 -9.13
N TYR A 136 17.19 24.00 -9.41
CA TYR A 136 16.63 25.21 -10.04
C TYR A 136 16.81 26.46 -9.16
N TYR A 137 16.50 26.38 -7.87
CA TYR A 137 16.64 27.50 -6.95
C TYR A 137 18.13 27.89 -6.74
N ALA A 138 19.04 26.91 -6.74
CA ALA A 138 20.47 27.19 -6.61
C ALA A 138 21.08 27.84 -7.86
N ALA A 139 20.59 27.48 -9.06
CA ALA A 139 21.09 27.97 -10.32
C ALA A 139 20.42 29.26 -10.81
N GLU A 140 19.33 29.71 -10.17
CA GLU A 140 18.54 30.93 -10.43
C GLU A 140 17.94 31.09 -11.83
N THR A 141 18.29 30.31 -12.82
CA THR A 141 17.91 30.60 -14.23
C THR A 141 17.46 29.44 -15.08
N ARG A 142 17.74 28.20 -14.73
CA ARG A 142 17.39 27.02 -15.56
C ARG A 142 17.15 25.79 -14.71
N LEU A 143 16.16 24.95 -15.10
CA LEU A 143 16.03 23.59 -14.58
C LEU A 143 17.32 22.82 -14.93
N PRO A 144 18.01 22.27 -13.94
CA PRO A 144 19.20 21.49 -14.20
C PRO A 144 18.84 20.24 -15.00
N ASP A 145 19.72 19.84 -15.92
CA ASP A 145 19.68 18.51 -16.52
C ASP A 145 20.01 17.50 -15.42
N THR A 146 18.98 17.01 -14.76
CA THR A 146 19.13 15.97 -13.75
C THR A 146 18.95 14.64 -14.43
N ASP A 147 20.06 13.91 -14.55
CA ASP A 147 20.05 12.56 -15.09
C ASP A 147 19.50 11.59 -14.02
N ILE A 148 18.30 11.04 -14.29
CA ILE A 148 17.66 10.09 -13.40
C ILE A 148 18.48 8.80 -13.28
N ASP A 149 19.05 8.35 -14.40
CA ASP A 149 19.83 7.12 -14.42
C ASP A 149 21.09 7.22 -13.58
N ALA A 150 21.65 8.44 -13.45
CA ALA A 150 22.77 8.70 -12.56
C ALA A 150 22.38 8.70 -11.07
N LEU A 151 21.10 8.93 -10.74
CA LEU A 151 20.60 8.92 -9.37
C LEU A 151 20.15 7.53 -8.91
N ILE A 152 19.75 6.69 -9.86
CA ILE A 152 19.25 5.34 -9.58
C ILE A 152 20.30 4.34 -10.06
N GLY A 153 20.95 3.66 -9.12
CA GLY A 153 21.99 2.68 -9.40
C GLY A 153 21.43 1.36 -9.97
N ILE A 154 20.82 1.44 -11.17
CA ILE A 154 20.35 0.22 -11.86
C ILE A 154 21.55 -0.51 -12.43
N PRO A 155 21.89 -1.72 -11.98
CA PRO A 155 22.99 -2.48 -12.51
C PRO A 155 22.72 -2.87 -13.96
N SER A 156 23.77 -2.95 -14.78
CA SER A 156 23.70 -3.40 -16.18
C SER A 156 23.39 -4.89 -16.34
N GLY A 157 23.28 -5.61 -15.23
CA GLY A 157 22.98 -7.04 -15.16
C GLY A 157 21.60 -7.34 -14.55
N ASP A 158 21.53 -8.45 -13.83
CA ASP A 158 20.31 -8.91 -13.17
C ASP A 158 20.00 -8.05 -11.93
N LEU A 159 18.97 -7.20 -12.02
CA LEU A 159 18.52 -6.36 -10.94
C LEU A 159 18.08 -7.17 -9.70
N TYR A 160 17.41 -8.30 -9.89
CA TYR A 160 16.94 -9.14 -8.79
C TYR A 160 18.11 -9.69 -7.98
N ARG A 161 19.13 -10.19 -8.67
CA ARG A 161 20.35 -10.67 -8.02
C ARG A 161 21.09 -9.55 -7.29
N HIS A 162 21.13 -8.35 -7.86
CA HIS A 162 21.75 -7.19 -7.21
C HIS A 162 20.99 -6.80 -5.93
N VAL A 163 19.67 -6.81 -5.99
CA VAL A 163 18.81 -6.52 -4.81
C VAL A 163 18.95 -7.60 -3.74
N ASP A 164 19.03 -8.87 -4.13
CA ASP A 164 19.25 -9.99 -3.19
C ASP A 164 20.61 -9.89 -2.48
N GLU A 165 21.64 -9.41 -3.18
CA GLU A 165 23.00 -9.33 -2.63
C GLU A 165 23.24 -8.06 -1.81
N PHE A 166 22.73 -6.90 -2.24
CA PHE A 166 23.03 -5.60 -1.65
C PHE A 166 21.83 -4.90 -1.00
N GLY A 167 20.63 -5.43 -1.17
CA GLY A 167 19.39 -4.82 -0.75
C GLY A 167 18.86 -3.76 -1.71
N VAL A 168 17.57 -3.48 -1.62
CA VAL A 168 16.90 -2.47 -2.46
C VAL A 168 17.44 -1.05 -2.24
N ASP A 169 17.94 -0.76 -1.04
CA ASP A 169 18.46 0.57 -0.70
C ASP A 169 19.73 0.91 -1.49
N ALA A 170 20.51 -0.09 -1.90
CA ALA A 170 21.69 0.13 -2.74
C ALA A 170 21.33 0.76 -4.10
N VAL A 171 20.17 0.41 -4.64
CA VAL A 171 19.65 0.96 -5.91
C VAL A 171 19.35 2.45 -5.78
N TYR A 172 18.90 2.89 -4.61
CA TYR A 172 18.47 4.27 -4.35
C TYR A 172 19.50 5.12 -3.60
N ALA A 173 20.71 4.62 -3.35
CA ALA A 173 21.72 5.31 -2.56
C ALA A 173 22.07 6.71 -3.10
N GLY A 174 22.24 6.85 -4.42
CA GLY A 174 22.50 8.14 -5.06
C GLY A 174 21.33 9.12 -4.93
N LEU A 175 20.10 8.64 -5.07
CA LEU A 175 18.88 9.43 -4.88
C LEU A 175 18.76 9.94 -3.44
N GLU A 176 19.05 9.08 -2.45
CA GLU A 176 19.01 9.43 -1.03
C GLU A 176 20.09 10.46 -0.65
N GLU A 177 21.27 10.34 -1.20
CA GLU A 177 22.36 11.29 -0.97
C GLU A 177 21.99 12.67 -1.51
N ARG A 178 21.58 12.76 -2.77
CA ARG A 178 21.17 14.02 -3.40
C ARG A 178 19.94 14.64 -2.74
N TYR A 179 19.00 13.82 -2.28
CA TYR A 179 17.85 14.28 -1.53
C TYR A 179 18.23 14.93 -0.20
N ARG A 180 19.24 14.38 0.50
CA ARG A 180 19.77 14.96 1.74
C ARG A 180 20.52 16.26 1.47
N GLU A 181 21.32 16.34 0.41
CA GLU A 181 21.99 17.58 0.01
C GLU A 181 20.98 18.69 -0.32
N ALA A 182 19.90 18.37 -0.99
CA ALA A 182 18.83 19.30 -1.34
C ALA A 182 18.09 19.88 -0.12
N GLU A 183 18.23 19.28 1.08
CA GLU A 183 17.60 19.77 2.31
C GLU A 183 18.10 21.18 2.69
N ALA A 184 19.34 21.52 2.39
CA ALA A 184 19.92 22.84 2.66
C ALA A 184 19.24 23.97 1.85
N ILE A 185 18.71 23.64 0.67
CA ILE A 185 18.11 24.61 -0.25
C ILE A 185 16.58 24.59 -0.15
N LEU A 186 15.99 23.40 -0.12
CA LEU A 186 14.55 23.17 -0.04
C LEU A 186 14.25 22.23 1.13
N PRO A 187 14.13 22.74 2.35
CA PRO A 187 13.89 21.93 3.53
C PRO A 187 12.47 21.31 3.50
N THR A 188 12.41 20.00 3.77
CA THR A 188 11.18 19.19 3.83
C THR A 188 11.15 18.23 5.02
N ALA A 189 12.27 18.03 5.71
CA ALA A 189 12.40 17.12 6.85
C ALA A 189 11.81 17.72 8.14
N PHE A 190 10.53 18.07 8.13
CA PHE A 190 9.85 18.84 9.19
C PHE A 190 10.06 18.28 10.62
N LYS A 191 10.24 16.97 10.77
CA LYS A 191 10.53 16.34 12.07
C LYS A 191 11.85 16.84 12.67
N GLN A 192 12.81 17.27 11.86
CA GLN A 192 14.06 17.83 12.35
C GLN A 192 13.89 19.28 12.85
N TYR A 193 12.77 19.92 12.52
CA TYR A 193 12.44 21.30 12.86
C TYR A 193 11.43 21.42 14.02
N GLU A 194 11.12 20.35 14.73
CA GLU A 194 10.17 20.35 15.87
C GLU A 194 10.61 21.31 16.99
N HIS A 195 11.91 21.58 17.11
CA HIS A 195 12.48 22.52 18.10
C HIS A 195 12.77 23.91 17.52
N ALA A 196 12.47 24.15 16.25
CA ALA A 196 12.64 25.44 15.60
C ALA A 196 11.49 26.41 15.94
N THR A 197 11.52 27.60 15.38
CA THR A 197 10.39 28.53 15.52
C THR A 197 9.13 27.96 14.85
N ARG A 198 7.96 28.35 15.33
CA ARG A 198 6.68 27.91 14.78
C ARG A 198 6.58 28.21 13.28
N ASP A 199 7.03 29.40 12.86
CA ASP A 199 6.94 29.82 11.46
C ASP A 199 7.87 28.99 10.57
N GLU A 200 9.05 28.67 11.07
CA GLU A 200 10.02 27.83 10.37
C GLU A 200 9.54 26.39 10.23
N TYR A 201 9.01 25.81 11.32
CA TYR A 201 8.39 24.48 11.28
C TYR A 201 7.23 24.44 10.27
N GLN A 202 6.31 25.42 10.30
CA GLN A 202 5.18 25.47 9.38
C GLN A 202 5.60 25.66 7.93
N ARG A 203 6.64 26.41 7.66
CA ARG A 203 7.22 26.54 6.31
C ARG A 203 7.75 25.21 5.80
N VAL A 204 8.56 24.50 6.60
CA VAL A 204 9.13 23.21 6.21
C VAL A 204 8.03 22.15 6.04
N LEU A 205 7.06 22.12 6.94
CA LEU A 205 5.90 21.24 6.85
C LEU A 205 5.08 21.52 5.57
N SER A 206 4.88 22.80 5.23
CA SER A 206 4.19 23.20 4.00
C SER A 206 4.96 22.75 2.76
N ASN A 207 6.27 22.89 2.72
CA ASN A 207 7.11 22.42 1.62
C ASN A 207 6.95 20.90 1.42
N PHE A 208 6.99 20.14 2.52
CA PHE A 208 6.76 18.70 2.46
C PHE A 208 5.39 18.36 1.85
N HIS A 209 4.32 18.95 2.35
CA HIS A 209 2.97 18.67 1.87
C HIS A 209 2.75 19.07 0.42
N LEU A 210 3.30 20.19 -0.01
CA LEU A 210 3.22 20.64 -1.40
C LEU A 210 3.92 19.65 -2.35
N LEU A 211 5.15 19.25 -2.03
CA LEU A 211 5.89 18.28 -2.83
C LEU A 211 5.23 16.89 -2.79
N TRP A 212 4.77 16.45 -1.64
CA TRP A 212 4.06 15.18 -1.51
C TRP A 212 2.79 15.16 -2.37
N SER A 213 1.97 16.21 -2.28
CA SER A 213 0.74 16.32 -3.07
C SER A 213 1.04 16.36 -4.58
N ALA A 214 2.08 17.08 -4.99
CA ALA A 214 2.49 17.12 -6.40
C ALA A 214 3.00 15.75 -6.88
N ALA A 215 3.79 15.05 -6.07
CA ALA A 215 4.28 13.71 -6.37
C ALA A 215 3.13 12.68 -6.47
N GLU A 216 2.16 12.78 -5.57
CA GLU A 216 0.96 11.93 -5.60
C GLU A 216 0.12 12.16 -6.86
N ASN A 217 -0.03 13.41 -7.28
CA ASN A 217 -0.72 13.76 -8.52
C ASN A 217 0.05 13.28 -9.76
N MET A 218 1.37 13.41 -9.76
CA MET A 218 2.23 12.91 -10.84
C MET A 218 2.12 11.38 -10.94
N LYS A 219 2.20 10.65 -9.82
CA LYS A 219 1.99 9.21 -9.76
C LYS A 219 0.66 8.82 -10.40
N LYS A 220 -0.45 9.46 -9.98
CA LYS A 220 -1.78 9.21 -10.56
C LYS A 220 -1.81 9.49 -12.07
N GLY A 221 -1.19 10.57 -12.52
CA GLY A 221 -1.09 10.92 -13.93
C GLY A 221 -0.39 9.85 -14.76
N ILE A 222 0.74 9.33 -14.29
CA ILE A 222 1.49 8.26 -14.96
C ILE A 222 0.62 7.01 -15.14
N PHE A 223 -0.06 6.55 -14.10
CA PHE A 223 -0.89 5.35 -14.16
C PHE A 223 -2.18 5.53 -14.96
N LEU A 224 -2.74 6.75 -15.02
CA LEU A 224 -3.95 7.03 -15.80
C LEU A 224 -3.66 7.17 -17.29
N THR A 225 -2.52 7.75 -17.67
CA THR A 225 -2.15 7.96 -19.09
C THR A 225 -1.65 6.67 -19.76
N HIS A 226 -1.12 5.74 -18.98
CA HIS A 226 -0.67 4.43 -19.47
C HIS A 226 -1.73 3.33 -19.33
N ARG A 227 -3.01 3.69 -19.17
CA ARG A 227 -4.11 2.76 -19.43
C ARG A 227 -4.16 2.46 -20.94
N HIS A 228 -3.23 1.61 -21.40
CA HIS A 228 -3.59 0.72 -22.49
C HIS A 228 -4.87 0.02 -22.03
N PRO A 229 -5.91 -0.08 -22.90
CA PRO A 229 -7.01 -0.96 -22.59
C PRO A 229 -6.36 -2.31 -22.29
N ALA A 230 -6.43 -2.69 -21.01
CA ALA A 230 -5.83 -3.95 -20.57
C ALA A 230 -6.51 -5.01 -21.43
N GLN A 231 -5.78 -5.55 -22.39
CA GLN A 231 -6.18 -6.82 -22.95
C GLN A 231 -6.22 -7.74 -21.74
N PRO A 232 -7.37 -8.32 -21.42
CA PRO A 232 -7.43 -9.24 -20.28
C PRO A 232 -6.38 -10.29 -20.55
N LEU A 233 -5.37 -10.35 -19.68
CA LEU A 233 -4.37 -11.40 -19.69
C LEU A 233 -5.15 -12.69 -19.43
N ARG A 234 -5.55 -13.39 -20.48
CA ARG A 234 -6.18 -14.71 -20.36
C ARG A 234 -5.12 -15.70 -19.96
N ILE A 235 -4.85 -15.76 -18.67
CA ILE A 235 -4.20 -16.94 -18.12
C ILE A 235 -5.29 -18.02 -18.06
N ARG A 236 -5.09 -19.12 -18.78
CA ARG A 236 -5.96 -20.29 -18.67
C ARG A 236 -5.91 -20.78 -17.23
N ALA A 237 -7.05 -20.77 -16.56
CA ALA A 237 -7.25 -21.05 -15.14
C ALA A 237 -6.68 -19.97 -14.19
N GLY A 238 -7.47 -18.93 -13.92
CA GLY A 238 -7.22 -17.94 -12.87
C GLY A 238 -8.32 -16.88 -12.91
N ILE A 239 -8.93 -16.67 -11.76
CA ILE A 239 -9.83 -15.55 -11.54
C ILE A 239 -8.95 -14.33 -11.38
N PHE A 240 -9.22 -13.26 -12.15
CA PHE A 240 -8.59 -11.95 -11.95
C PHE A 240 -9.51 -11.10 -11.09
N ILE A 241 -8.96 -10.58 -10.05
CA ILE A 241 -9.56 -9.54 -9.19
C ILE A 241 -8.99 -8.18 -9.58
#